data_d1fbaad8979cb34725c64b17ac5d7948
#
_entry.id   d1fbaad8979cb34725c64b17ac5d7948
#
_cell.length_a   1.000
_cell.length_b   1.000
_cell.length_c   1.000
_cell.angle_alpha   90.00
_cell.angle_beta   90.00
_cell.angle_gamma   90.00
#
_symmetry.space_group_name_H-M   'P 1'
#
loop_
_entity.id
_entity.type
_entity.pdbx_description
1 polymer ?
#
loop_
_entity_poly.entity_id
_entity_poly.type
_entity_poly.pdbx_seq_one_letter_code
_entity_poly.pdbx_strand_id
1 'polypeptide(L)'
;MEGRMILQSAEVIKEIVGAIDDNKDELRRLSLEIFNNPETIFKEFKSCKLLSDWLENRGWTVKRGVYGLETAFEARFSVVDGGRTVCFNAEYDALPGLGHACGHNLIAVSSLASAISLETILKKHQVPGTIVVMGTPGEESGGGKWIMATNGAWKGFDACVMTHGMRNFSTPLCLTKASWKVRVRFYGLAAHAATAPWKGRNACDAIVQAYSAVSMLRQHLEKGCSIQGCILEAGKASNIIPDYAEGLFSIRAPTVKKLDELKPRFEPIFKAAADATGCTVQVDWTALYEDVVSNNTLAEQYRDYMIQHLGMEPEQLPTLEESRVLYDQPGCSDFGSCSYICPGIQAMFSIKATDFPHSIGFREASSGEFAHQEALRAGQANALICLDVLTNNKFAEKMREEFIQAMKEAGRWDA
;
A
#
# COMPACT_ATOMS: atom_id res chain seq x y z
N MET A 1 19.76 33.43 -6.32
CA MET A 1 20.24 32.21 -7.03
C MET A 1 21.30 31.44 -6.22
N GLU A 2 22.10 32.09 -5.39
CA GLU A 2 23.14 31.42 -4.58
C GLU A 2 22.63 30.49 -3.46
N GLY A 3 21.51 30.77 -2.82
CA GLY A 3 20.98 29.93 -1.74
C GLY A 3 20.39 28.58 -2.18
N ARG A 4 20.12 28.35 -3.48
CA ARG A 4 19.52 27.12 -4.01
C ARG A 4 20.52 25.99 -4.34
N MET A 5 21.80 26.33 -4.54
CA MET A 5 22.85 25.35 -4.86
C MET A 5 23.43 24.66 -3.62
N ILE A 6 23.15 25.19 -2.42
CA ILE A 6 23.71 24.68 -1.16
C ILE A 6 23.01 23.41 -0.68
N LEU A 7 21.70 23.25 -0.94
CA LEU A 7 20.87 22.17 -0.39
C LEU A 7 21.01 20.81 -1.10
N GLN A 8 21.76 20.73 -2.21
CA GLN A 8 22.15 19.48 -2.87
C GLN A 8 23.66 19.19 -2.67
N SER A 9 24.29 19.85 -1.72
CA SER A 9 25.71 19.66 -1.45
C SER A 9 26.00 18.33 -0.74
N ALA A 10 27.22 17.83 -0.91
CA ALA A 10 27.71 16.65 -0.16
C ALA A 10 27.61 16.84 1.37
N GLU A 11 27.59 18.08 1.84
CA GLU A 11 27.43 18.41 3.26
C GLU A 11 26.01 18.11 3.74
N VAL A 12 24.98 18.54 3.01
CA VAL A 12 23.57 18.28 3.34
C VAL A 12 23.25 16.78 3.29
N ILE A 13 23.83 16.06 2.32
CA ILE A 13 23.70 14.59 2.27
C ILE A 13 24.29 13.95 3.52
N LYS A 14 25.48 14.39 3.96
CA LYS A 14 26.09 13.93 5.22
C LYS A 14 25.24 14.27 6.45
N GLU A 15 24.57 15.41 6.47
CA GLU A 15 23.67 15.80 7.55
C GLU A 15 22.45 14.87 7.63
N ILE A 16 21.84 14.52 6.48
CA ILE A 16 20.73 13.56 6.40
C ILE A 16 21.16 12.18 6.89
N VAL A 17 22.31 11.69 6.43
CA VAL A 17 22.88 10.40 6.86
C VAL A 17 23.18 10.44 8.35
N GLY A 18 23.87 11.47 8.84
CA GLY A 18 24.23 11.63 10.25
C GLY A 18 23.01 11.68 11.17
N ALA A 19 21.96 12.38 10.77
CA ALA A 19 20.71 12.46 11.57
C ALA A 19 20.07 11.08 11.77
N ILE A 20 20.17 10.17 10.79
CA ILE A 20 19.68 8.80 10.92
C ILE A 20 20.64 7.98 11.80
N ASP A 21 21.95 8.11 11.58
CA ASP A 21 22.95 7.38 12.37
C ASP A 21 22.87 7.73 13.87
N ASP A 22 22.61 8.98 14.20
CA ASP A 22 22.44 9.45 15.58
C ASP A 22 21.18 8.87 16.25
N ASN A 23 20.21 8.41 15.48
CA ASN A 23 18.95 7.86 15.98
C ASN A 23 18.78 6.37 15.67
N LYS A 24 19.77 5.69 15.10
CA LYS A 24 19.66 4.30 14.62
C LYS A 24 19.22 3.31 15.69
N ASP A 25 19.77 3.43 16.91
CA ASP A 25 19.46 2.52 18.02
C ASP A 25 18.00 2.71 18.50
N GLU A 26 17.52 3.94 18.52
CA GLU A 26 16.14 4.24 18.87
C GLU A 26 15.17 3.75 17.79
N LEU A 27 15.48 3.97 16.53
CA LEU A 27 14.71 3.44 15.39
C LEU A 27 14.71 1.91 15.39
N ARG A 28 15.84 1.28 15.76
CA ARG A 28 15.92 -0.17 15.95
C ARG A 28 14.99 -0.65 17.05
N ARG A 29 14.97 0.02 18.18
CA ARG A 29 14.09 -0.28 19.29
C ARG A 29 12.61 -0.18 18.86
N LEU A 30 12.22 0.87 18.15
CA LEU A 30 10.85 1.04 17.64
C LEU A 30 10.46 -0.11 16.69
N SER A 31 11.34 -0.46 15.75
CA SER A 31 11.12 -1.58 14.82
C SER A 31 10.86 -2.89 15.55
N LEU A 32 11.70 -3.20 16.55
CA LEU A 32 11.58 -4.43 17.33
C LEU A 32 10.36 -4.41 18.27
N GLU A 33 9.97 -3.25 18.78
CA GLU A 33 8.76 -3.12 19.60
C GLU A 33 7.50 -3.45 18.77
N ILE A 34 7.40 -2.93 17.53
CA ILE A 34 6.33 -3.28 16.60
C ILE A 34 6.39 -4.77 16.27
N PHE A 35 7.57 -5.27 15.89
CA PHE A 35 7.77 -6.67 15.51
C PHE A 35 7.35 -7.66 16.60
N ASN A 36 7.70 -7.37 17.86
CA ASN A 36 7.41 -8.23 19.00
C ASN A 36 5.96 -8.12 19.52
N ASN A 37 5.23 -7.09 19.12
CA ASN A 37 3.83 -6.86 19.48
C ASN A 37 2.94 -6.79 18.23
N PRO A 38 2.85 -7.87 17.44
CA PRO A 38 2.12 -7.84 16.18
C PRO A 38 0.63 -7.60 16.40
N GLU A 39 0.08 -6.61 15.72
CA GLU A 39 -1.32 -6.24 15.73
C GLU A 39 -1.88 -6.33 14.32
N THR A 40 -3.10 -6.85 14.18
CA THR A 40 -3.71 -7.10 12.87
C THR A 40 -4.65 -5.96 12.47
N ILE A 41 -5.06 -5.96 11.24
CA ILE A 41 -5.93 -5.01 10.53
C ILE A 41 -6.90 -4.27 11.45
N PHE A 42 -6.76 -2.96 11.49
CA PHE A 42 -7.58 -2.00 12.26
C PHE A 42 -7.59 -2.23 13.79
N LYS A 43 -6.59 -2.97 14.31
CA LYS A 43 -6.39 -3.18 15.75
C LYS A 43 -4.97 -2.83 16.20
N GLU A 44 -4.28 -2.01 15.41
CA GLU A 44 -2.88 -1.61 15.60
C GLU A 44 -2.73 -0.47 16.61
N PHE A 45 -3.43 -0.58 17.76
CA PHE A 45 -3.50 0.49 18.76
C PHE A 45 -2.15 0.77 19.42
N LYS A 46 -1.34 -0.27 19.71
CA LYS A 46 -0.03 -0.10 20.35
C LYS A 46 0.97 0.50 19.38
N SER A 47 1.00 0.00 18.13
CA SER A 47 1.89 0.49 17.08
C SER A 47 1.57 1.93 16.73
N CYS A 48 0.29 2.26 16.53
CA CYS A 48 -0.18 3.63 16.31
C CYS A 48 0.25 4.56 17.46
N LYS A 49 0.01 4.15 18.72
CA LYS A 49 0.39 4.92 19.90
C LYS A 49 1.91 5.11 19.99
N LEU A 50 2.68 4.04 19.79
CA LEU A 50 4.14 4.05 19.88
C LEU A 50 4.74 5.08 18.92
N LEU A 51 4.36 5.01 17.63
CA LEU A 51 4.90 5.87 16.59
C LEU A 51 4.44 7.32 16.74
N SER A 52 3.15 7.51 17.03
CA SER A 52 2.58 8.85 17.18
C SER A 52 3.08 9.57 18.44
N ASP A 53 3.22 8.88 19.57
CA ASP A 53 3.82 9.44 20.80
C ASP A 53 5.29 9.80 20.58
N TRP A 54 6.03 8.97 19.84
CA TRP A 54 7.44 9.24 19.56
C TRP A 54 7.63 10.53 18.75
N LEU A 55 6.78 10.79 17.76
CA LEU A 55 6.78 12.03 16.99
C LEU A 55 6.31 13.23 17.83
N GLU A 56 5.25 13.06 18.61
CA GLU A 56 4.72 14.10 19.49
C GLU A 56 5.76 14.56 20.53
N ASN A 57 6.49 13.63 21.14
CA ASN A 57 7.58 13.92 22.08
C ASN A 57 8.77 14.66 21.44
N ARG A 58 8.89 14.62 20.11
CA ARG A 58 9.87 15.38 19.31
C ARG A 58 9.34 16.76 18.88
N GLY A 59 8.12 17.11 19.28
CA GLY A 59 7.50 18.41 19.00
C GLY A 59 6.71 18.48 17.69
N TRP A 60 6.37 17.31 17.11
CA TRP A 60 5.46 17.25 15.96
C TRP A 60 4.01 17.46 16.41
N THR A 61 3.22 18.09 15.56
CA THR A 61 1.77 18.17 15.76
C THR A 61 1.10 16.90 15.30
N VAL A 62 0.52 16.13 16.23
CA VAL A 62 -0.04 14.80 15.96
C VAL A 62 -1.55 14.79 16.12
N LYS A 63 -2.24 14.19 15.15
CA LYS A 63 -3.67 13.86 15.19
C LYS A 63 -3.83 12.35 15.06
N ARG A 64 -4.57 11.73 15.97
CA ARG A 64 -4.88 10.31 15.99
C ARG A 64 -6.34 10.07 15.62
N GLY A 65 -6.68 8.86 15.16
CA GLY A 65 -8.06 8.54 14.76
C GLY A 65 -8.55 9.36 13.59
N VAL A 66 -7.73 9.49 12.55
CA VAL A 66 -7.97 10.33 11.38
C VAL A 66 -8.49 9.52 10.19
N TYR A 67 -9.11 10.21 9.25
CA TYR A 67 -9.54 9.66 7.96
C TYR A 67 -10.39 8.37 8.06
N GLY A 68 -11.24 8.29 9.10
CA GLY A 68 -12.18 7.18 9.30
C GLY A 68 -11.58 5.92 9.92
N LEU A 69 -10.33 5.93 10.36
CA LEU A 69 -9.65 4.81 11.00
C LEU A 69 -9.09 5.20 12.36
N GLU A 70 -9.53 4.48 13.41
CA GLU A 70 -9.15 4.76 14.80
C GLU A 70 -7.64 4.58 15.03
N THR A 71 -7.02 3.62 14.34
CA THR A 71 -5.60 3.31 14.43
C THR A 71 -4.73 4.06 13.42
N ALA A 72 -5.28 5.02 12.65
CA ALA A 72 -4.53 5.91 11.80
C ALA A 72 -4.08 7.18 12.55
N PHE A 73 -2.96 7.76 12.14
CA PHE A 73 -2.51 9.07 12.64
C PHE A 73 -1.91 9.92 11.52
N GLU A 74 -1.94 11.23 11.72
CA GLU A 74 -1.23 12.22 10.92
C GLU A 74 -0.34 13.05 11.84
N ALA A 75 0.97 13.05 11.59
CA ALA A 75 1.93 13.88 12.29
C ALA A 75 2.55 14.89 11.32
N ARG A 76 2.54 16.18 11.69
CA ARG A 76 3.05 17.29 10.88
C ARG A 76 4.18 18.03 11.56
N PHE A 77 5.15 18.42 10.75
CA PHE A 77 6.25 19.25 11.18
C PHE A 77 6.57 20.32 10.12
N SER A 78 6.77 21.56 10.55
CA SER A 78 7.24 22.68 9.74
C SER A 78 8.03 23.67 10.61
N VAL A 79 8.95 24.40 10.02
CA VAL A 79 9.75 25.45 10.70
C VAL A 79 9.38 26.82 10.16
N VAL A 80 9.19 26.92 8.86
CA VAL A 80 8.84 28.14 8.14
C VAL A 80 7.53 27.88 7.39
N ASP A 81 6.58 28.79 7.52
CA ASP A 81 5.29 28.68 6.87
C ASP A 81 5.39 28.72 5.35
N GLY A 82 4.48 28.03 4.69
CA GLY A 82 4.41 27.92 3.24
C GLY A 82 5.30 26.80 2.69
N GLY A 83 5.62 26.86 1.39
CA GLY A 83 6.33 25.81 0.70
C GLY A 83 5.46 24.58 0.36
N ARG A 84 6.10 23.51 -0.05
CA ARG A 84 5.47 22.23 -0.45
C ARG A 84 5.28 21.32 0.75
N THR A 85 4.38 20.36 0.58
CA THR A 85 4.10 19.31 1.59
C THR A 85 4.52 17.95 1.06
N VAL A 86 5.40 17.27 1.79
CA VAL A 86 5.85 15.90 1.49
C VAL A 86 5.41 14.93 2.58
N CYS A 87 5.07 13.71 2.20
CA CYS A 87 4.52 12.70 3.09
C CYS A 87 5.34 11.41 3.05
N PHE A 88 5.56 10.83 4.23
CA PHE A 88 6.10 9.48 4.43
C PHE A 88 4.99 8.59 5.00
N ASN A 89 4.64 7.50 4.32
CA ASN A 89 3.66 6.54 4.81
C ASN A 89 4.34 5.49 5.70
N ALA A 90 3.81 5.30 6.88
CA ALA A 90 4.24 4.30 7.85
C ALA A 90 3.16 3.23 8.00
N GLU A 91 3.40 2.02 7.51
CA GLU A 91 2.59 0.82 7.72
C GLU A 91 3.06 0.08 8.98
N TYR A 92 2.15 -0.56 9.71
CA TYR A 92 2.48 -1.27 10.94
C TYR A 92 1.53 -2.42 11.29
N ASP A 93 0.61 -2.80 10.41
CA ASP A 93 -0.20 -3.99 10.60
C ASP A 93 0.59 -5.28 10.34
N ALA A 94 0.15 -6.36 10.97
CA ALA A 94 0.74 -7.69 10.89
C ALA A 94 -0.27 -8.71 10.37
N LEU A 95 0.25 -9.84 9.88
CA LEU A 95 -0.56 -10.96 9.41
C LEU A 95 -1.10 -11.80 10.57
N PRO A 96 -2.38 -12.21 10.53
CA PRO A 96 -2.96 -13.08 11.55
C PRO A 96 -2.18 -14.39 11.69
N GLY A 97 -1.75 -14.71 12.91
CA GLY A 97 -1.03 -15.95 13.23
C GLY A 97 0.42 -16.03 12.75
N LEU A 98 0.88 -15.07 11.92
CA LEU A 98 2.22 -15.07 11.34
C LEU A 98 3.09 -13.87 11.79
N GLY A 99 2.47 -12.80 12.29
CA GLY A 99 3.18 -11.59 12.71
C GLY A 99 3.68 -10.76 11.53
N HIS A 100 4.79 -10.03 11.71
CA HIS A 100 5.34 -9.12 10.69
C HIS A 100 6.07 -9.83 9.55
N ALA A 101 5.38 -10.77 8.90
CA ALA A 101 5.90 -11.51 7.76
C ALA A 101 5.80 -10.76 6.41
N CYS A 102 5.35 -9.51 6.42
CA CYS A 102 5.47 -8.56 5.31
C CYS A 102 6.49 -7.43 5.59
N GLY A 103 7.02 -7.35 6.81
CA GLY A 103 8.07 -6.38 7.15
C GLY A 103 7.58 -4.95 7.39
N HIS A 104 6.30 -4.76 7.79
CA HIS A 104 5.75 -3.43 8.03
C HIS A 104 6.45 -2.70 9.19
N ASN A 105 7.03 -3.41 10.15
CA ASN A 105 7.93 -2.81 11.14
C ASN A 105 9.12 -2.06 10.53
N LEU A 106 9.64 -2.53 9.39
CA LEU A 106 10.72 -1.87 8.64
C LEU A 106 10.21 -0.67 7.85
N ILE A 107 9.00 -0.75 7.29
CA ILE A 107 8.34 0.37 6.59
C ILE A 107 8.10 1.52 7.56
N ALA A 108 7.57 1.23 8.76
CA ALA A 108 7.35 2.22 9.80
C ALA A 108 8.63 2.99 10.13
N VAL A 109 9.72 2.28 10.41
CA VAL A 109 10.97 2.94 10.82
C VAL A 109 11.72 3.60 9.68
N SER A 110 11.60 3.11 8.44
CA SER A 110 12.12 3.79 7.26
C SER A 110 11.46 5.16 7.08
N SER A 111 10.13 5.22 7.24
CA SER A 111 9.35 6.46 7.17
C SER A 111 9.72 7.44 8.29
N LEU A 112 9.92 6.95 9.53
CA LEU A 112 10.40 7.79 10.64
C LEU A 112 11.81 8.30 10.39
N ALA A 113 12.72 7.44 9.90
CA ALA A 113 14.10 7.83 9.57
C ALA A 113 14.12 8.94 8.52
N SER A 114 13.29 8.81 7.48
CA SER A 114 13.13 9.86 6.46
C SER A 114 12.65 11.18 7.07
N ALA A 115 11.66 11.11 7.94
CA ALA A 115 11.04 12.28 8.55
C ALA A 115 11.99 13.05 9.45
N ILE A 116 12.72 12.37 10.36
CA ILE A 116 13.62 13.04 11.30
C ILE A 116 14.88 13.60 10.63
N SER A 117 15.38 12.96 9.59
CA SER A 117 16.52 13.50 8.85
C SER A 117 16.11 14.75 8.08
N LEU A 118 14.94 14.75 7.45
CA LEU A 118 14.44 15.93 6.77
C LEU A 118 14.05 17.05 7.77
N GLU A 119 13.51 16.70 8.95
CA GLU A 119 13.29 17.64 10.06
C GLU A 119 14.59 18.38 10.45
N THR A 120 15.70 17.64 10.56
CA THR A 120 17.02 18.22 10.88
C THR A 120 17.42 19.26 9.85
N ILE A 121 17.22 18.97 8.56
CA ILE A 121 17.53 19.91 7.47
C ILE A 121 16.63 21.15 7.51
N LEU A 122 15.31 20.94 7.69
CA LEU A 122 14.36 22.05 7.76
C LEU A 122 14.72 23.00 8.92
N LYS A 123 15.06 22.45 10.09
CA LYS A 123 15.48 23.24 11.27
C LYS A 123 16.77 24.01 11.01
N LYS A 124 17.80 23.32 10.51
CA LYS A 124 19.15 23.90 10.35
C LYS A 124 19.19 24.96 9.26
N HIS A 125 18.55 24.71 8.14
CA HIS A 125 18.61 25.54 6.94
C HIS A 125 17.38 26.43 6.75
N GLN A 126 16.42 26.43 7.69
CA GLN A 126 15.18 27.22 7.66
C GLN A 126 14.42 27.04 6.31
N VAL A 127 14.28 25.79 5.85
CA VAL A 127 13.62 25.45 4.59
C VAL A 127 12.13 25.56 4.75
N PRO A 128 11.41 26.36 3.90
CA PRO A 128 9.95 26.39 3.90
C PRO A 128 9.38 25.06 3.40
N GLY A 129 8.37 24.56 4.10
CA GLY A 129 7.68 23.33 3.73
C GLY A 129 7.14 22.57 4.93
N THR A 130 6.34 21.57 4.64
CA THR A 130 5.74 20.70 5.65
C THR A 130 6.12 19.25 5.41
N ILE A 131 6.61 18.58 6.45
CA ILE A 131 6.79 17.14 6.48
C ILE A 131 5.59 16.52 7.15
N VAL A 132 5.04 15.46 6.56
CA VAL A 132 3.95 14.66 7.14
C VAL A 132 4.42 13.22 7.29
N VAL A 133 4.16 12.63 8.45
CA VAL A 133 4.18 11.18 8.63
C VAL A 133 2.72 10.72 8.75
N MET A 134 2.31 9.87 7.82
CA MET A 134 0.99 9.28 7.81
C MET A 134 1.08 7.84 8.33
N GLY A 135 0.50 7.59 9.49
CA GLY A 135 0.35 6.24 10.02
C GLY A 135 -0.83 5.54 9.33
N THR A 136 -0.53 4.50 8.57
CA THR A 136 -1.49 3.85 7.67
C THR A 136 -1.71 2.39 8.07
N PRO A 137 -2.79 2.08 8.84
CA PRO A 137 -3.12 0.73 9.28
C PRO A 137 -3.79 -0.09 8.18
N GLY A 138 -3.77 -1.43 8.33
CA GLY A 138 -4.65 -2.34 7.60
C GLY A 138 -4.33 -2.53 6.12
N GLU A 139 -3.05 -2.56 5.73
CA GLU A 139 -2.64 -2.84 4.34
C GLU A 139 -3.01 -4.25 3.92
N GLU A 140 -2.77 -5.26 4.76
CA GLU A 140 -2.78 -6.69 4.42
C GLU A 140 -4.12 -7.26 3.93
N SER A 141 -5.22 -6.66 4.27
CA SER A 141 -6.53 -7.06 3.74
C SER A 141 -7.63 -6.00 3.92
N GLY A 142 -7.34 -4.93 4.61
CA GLY A 142 -8.31 -3.89 4.96
C GLY A 142 -8.41 -2.76 3.94
N GLY A 143 -7.32 -2.53 3.17
CA GLY A 143 -7.22 -1.37 2.28
C GLY A 143 -7.29 -0.06 3.04
N GLY A 144 -6.52 0.04 4.13
CA GLY A 144 -6.55 1.21 5.02
C GLY A 144 -6.31 2.50 4.28
N LYS A 145 -5.35 2.53 3.33
CA LYS A 145 -5.06 3.72 2.53
C LYS A 145 -6.20 4.07 1.59
N TRP A 146 -6.94 3.10 1.06
CA TRP A 146 -8.14 3.37 0.27
C TRP A 146 -9.23 4.03 1.11
N ILE A 147 -9.45 3.55 2.35
CA ILE A 147 -10.40 4.16 3.29
C ILE A 147 -9.96 5.59 3.63
N MET A 148 -8.68 5.79 3.95
CA MET A 148 -8.13 7.12 4.27
C MET A 148 -8.23 8.07 3.07
N ALA A 149 -7.95 7.59 1.86
CA ALA A 149 -8.04 8.35 0.61
C ALA A 149 -9.48 8.81 0.32
N THR A 150 -10.46 7.93 0.48
CA THR A 150 -11.88 8.26 0.32
C THR A 150 -12.37 9.27 1.36
N ASN A 151 -11.70 9.35 2.51
CA ASN A 151 -11.94 10.35 3.57
C ASN A 151 -11.03 11.59 3.45
N GLY A 152 -10.34 11.77 2.34
CA GLY A 152 -9.63 13.01 1.98
C GLY A 152 -8.16 13.07 2.39
N ALA A 153 -7.54 11.97 2.80
CA ALA A 153 -6.10 11.89 3.02
C ALA A 153 -5.31 12.21 1.73
N TRP A 154 -4.10 12.71 1.87
CA TRP A 154 -3.14 13.11 0.83
C TRP A 154 -3.59 14.23 -0.12
N LYS A 155 -4.81 14.75 -0.02
CA LYS A 155 -5.25 15.90 -0.84
C LYS A 155 -4.40 17.13 -0.53
N GLY A 156 -3.84 17.71 -1.60
CA GLY A 156 -2.98 18.88 -1.50
C GLY A 156 -1.54 18.62 -1.08
N PHE A 157 -1.12 17.35 -0.99
CA PHE A 157 0.31 17.02 -0.83
C PHE A 157 1.02 17.04 -2.19
N ASP A 158 2.27 17.48 -2.17
CA ASP A 158 3.09 17.56 -3.38
C ASP A 158 3.75 16.22 -3.70
N ALA A 159 4.10 15.43 -2.70
CA ALA A 159 4.58 14.07 -2.89
C ALA A 159 4.27 13.16 -1.70
N CYS A 160 4.11 11.87 -1.98
CA CYS A 160 3.96 10.83 -0.97
C CYS A 160 4.90 9.67 -1.28
N VAL A 161 5.77 9.31 -0.35
CA VAL A 161 6.77 8.26 -0.56
C VAL A 161 6.75 7.23 0.55
N MET A 162 7.08 6.00 0.21
CA MET A 162 7.37 4.93 1.16
C MET A 162 8.35 3.94 0.55
N THR A 163 8.81 3.00 1.37
CA THR A 163 9.63 1.87 0.92
C THR A 163 9.09 0.58 1.50
N HIS A 164 9.36 -0.54 0.84
CA HIS A 164 8.90 -1.85 1.28
C HIS A 164 10.04 -2.89 1.22
N GLY A 165 10.16 -3.71 2.24
CA GLY A 165 11.11 -4.81 2.27
C GLY A 165 10.76 -5.90 1.23
N MET A 166 11.77 -6.41 0.51
CA MET A 166 11.61 -7.52 -0.41
C MET A 166 12.66 -8.60 -0.18
N ARG A 167 12.37 -9.81 -0.65
CA ARG A 167 13.21 -10.99 -0.37
C ARG A 167 14.69 -10.76 -0.67
N ASN A 168 15.08 -10.63 -1.93
CA ASN A 168 16.48 -10.64 -2.38
C ASN A 168 16.80 -9.61 -3.47
N PHE A 169 15.93 -8.62 -3.67
CA PHE A 169 16.17 -7.60 -4.68
C PHE A 169 15.71 -6.24 -4.18
N SER A 170 16.33 -5.21 -4.73
CA SER A 170 15.92 -3.81 -4.57
C SER A 170 15.49 -3.25 -5.91
N THR A 171 14.56 -2.29 -5.92
CA THR A 171 14.13 -1.61 -7.13
C THR A 171 13.55 -0.24 -6.79
N PRO A 172 13.77 0.77 -7.61
CA PRO A 172 13.18 2.09 -7.41
C PRO A 172 11.68 2.14 -7.75
N LEU A 173 11.14 1.10 -8.43
CA LEU A 173 9.73 1.00 -8.81
C LEU A 173 9.04 -0.14 -8.08
N CYS A 174 7.86 0.12 -7.56
CA CYS A 174 6.86 -0.90 -7.25
C CYS A 174 5.85 -0.96 -8.38
N LEU A 175 5.68 -2.13 -8.96
CA LEU A 175 4.61 -2.40 -9.92
C LEU A 175 3.61 -3.32 -9.24
N THR A 176 2.36 -2.91 -9.19
CA THR A 176 1.25 -3.69 -8.62
C THR A 176 0.11 -3.81 -9.61
N LYS A 177 -0.79 -4.74 -9.35
CA LYS A 177 -2.05 -4.86 -10.06
C LYS A 177 -3.18 -4.28 -9.22
N ALA A 178 -4.14 -3.67 -9.89
CA ALA A 178 -5.42 -3.36 -9.26
C ALA A 178 -6.14 -4.66 -8.88
N SER A 179 -6.75 -4.67 -7.69
CA SER A 179 -7.47 -5.83 -7.16
C SER A 179 -8.71 -5.40 -6.39
N TRP A 180 -9.82 -6.06 -6.66
CA TRP A 180 -11.05 -5.81 -5.92
C TRP A 180 -11.70 -7.11 -5.50
N LYS A 181 -11.95 -7.25 -4.21
CA LYS A 181 -12.58 -8.44 -3.63
C LYS A 181 -14.06 -8.17 -3.42
N VAL A 182 -14.87 -9.22 -3.57
CA VAL A 182 -16.31 -9.17 -3.38
C VAL A 182 -16.79 -10.40 -2.63
N ARG A 183 -17.60 -10.17 -1.62
CA ARG A 183 -18.31 -11.20 -0.88
C ARG A 183 -19.73 -11.28 -1.44
N VAL A 184 -20.15 -12.48 -1.82
CA VAL A 184 -21.47 -12.74 -2.43
C VAL A 184 -22.22 -13.70 -1.55
N ARG A 185 -23.44 -13.33 -1.17
CA ARG A 185 -24.34 -14.14 -0.34
C ARG A 185 -25.65 -14.36 -1.05
N PHE A 186 -26.03 -15.63 -1.18
CA PHE A 186 -27.32 -16.03 -1.73
C PHE A 186 -28.25 -16.47 -0.61
N TYR A 187 -29.49 -15.99 -0.66
CA TYR A 187 -30.56 -16.33 0.28
C TYR A 187 -31.69 -17.01 -0.45
N GLY A 188 -31.97 -18.25 -0.06
CA GLY A 188 -33.00 -19.12 -0.61
C GLY A 188 -34.12 -19.37 0.38
N LEU A 189 -34.68 -20.60 0.34
CA LEU A 189 -35.69 -21.07 1.26
C LEU A 189 -35.46 -22.56 1.54
N ALA A 190 -35.30 -22.92 2.82
CA ALA A 190 -35.10 -24.30 3.22
C ALA A 190 -36.36 -25.13 2.99
N ALA A 191 -36.18 -26.39 2.62
CA ALA A 191 -37.25 -27.40 2.51
C ALA A 191 -36.66 -28.79 2.72
N HIS A 192 -37.51 -29.76 3.06
CA HIS A 192 -37.10 -31.16 3.13
C HIS A 192 -36.85 -31.70 1.72
N ALA A 193 -35.59 -32.07 1.41
CA ALA A 193 -35.15 -32.38 0.05
C ALA A 193 -35.89 -33.57 -0.58
N ALA A 194 -36.33 -34.54 0.21
CA ALA A 194 -37.06 -35.72 -0.30
C ALA A 194 -38.57 -35.56 -0.26
N THR A 195 -39.12 -34.83 0.72
CA THR A 195 -40.59 -34.78 0.97
C THR A 195 -41.26 -33.63 0.22
N ALA A 196 -40.62 -32.46 0.17
CA ALA A 196 -41.25 -31.28 -0.43
C ALA A 196 -40.21 -30.35 -1.05
N PRO A 197 -39.29 -30.84 -1.94
CA PRO A 197 -38.25 -30.01 -2.52
C PRO A 197 -38.78 -28.80 -3.32
N TRP A 198 -39.96 -28.91 -3.91
CA TRP A 198 -40.62 -27.82 -4.67
C TRP A 198 -41.04 -26.62 -3.82
N LYS A 199 -40.99 -26.73 -2.51
CA LYS A 199 -41.21 -25.59 -1.58
C LYS A 199 -39.93 -24.82 -1.28
N GLY A 200 -38.77 -25.36 -1.62
CA GLY A 200 -37.46 -24.73 -1.39
C GLY A 200 -37.01 -23.81 -2.53
N ARG A 201 -36.07 -22.97 -2.22
CA ARG A 201 -35.24 -22.24 -3.18
C ARG A 201 -33.77 -22.50 -2.80
N ASN A 202 -33.04 -23.17 -3.70
CA ASN A 202 -31.72 -23.70 -3.38
C ASN A 202 -30.61 -22.68 -3.56
N ALA A 203 -30.07 -22.14 -2.47
CA ALA A 203 -28.96 -21.19 -2.50
C ALA A 203 -27.63 -21.85 -2.97
N CYS A 204 -27.47 -23.18 -2.76
CA CYS A 204 -26.33 -23.92 -3.28
C CYS A 204 -26.33 -23.93 -4.82
N ASP A 205 -27.47 -24.13 -5.46
CA ASP A 205 -27.58 -24.07 -6.92
C ASP A 205 -27.20 -22.68 -7.45
N ALA A 206 -27.60 -21.60 -6.74
CA ALA A 206 -27.26 -20.24 -7.09
C ALA A 206 -25.74 -20.00 -7.06
N ILE A 207 -25.05 -20.38 -5.99
CA ILE A 207 -23.60 -20.16 -5.88
C ILE A 207 -22.81 -21.04 -6.85
N VAL A 208 -23.23 -22.28 -7.11
CA VAL A 208 -22.61 -23.17 -8.09
C VAL A 208 -22.77 -22.64 -9.51
N GLN A 209 -23.96 -22.17 -9.86
CA GLN A 209 -24.22 -21.53 -11.16
C GLN A 209 -23.36 -20.26 -11.33
N ALA A 210 -23.28 -19.41 -10.32
CA ALA A 210 -22.45 -18.22 -10.33
C ALA A 210 -20.99 -18.57 -10.50
N TYR A 211 -20.46 -19.56 -9.76
CA TYR A 211 -19.08 -20.02 -9.86
C TYR A 211 -18.77 -20.56 -11.26
N SER A 212 -19.68 -21.33 -11.85
CA SER A 212 -19.54 -21.89 -13.20
C SER A 212 -19.52 -20.76 -14.25
N ALA A 213 -20.42 -19.78 -14.15
CA ALA A 213 -20.44 -18.63 -15.06
C ALA A 213 -19.19 -17.76 -14.95
N VAL A 214 -18.67 -17.53 -13.73
CA VAL A 214 -17.36 -16.89 -13.50
C VAL A 214 -16.25 -17.68 -14.19
N SER A 215 -16.29 -19.02 -14.13
CA SER A 215 -15.28 -19.86 -14.78
C SER A 215 -15.33 -19.76 -16.31
N MET A 216 -16.51 -19.61 -16.89
CA MET A 216 -16.68 -19.37 -18.33
C MET A 216 -16.16 -17.97 -18.73
N LEU A 217 -16.35 -16.95 -17.90
CA LEU A 217 -15.85 -15.59 -18.15
C LEU A 217 -14.31 -15.57 -18.18
N ARG A 218 -13.61 -16.42 -17.41
CA ARG A 218 -12.14 -16.46 -17.39
C ARG A 218 -11.51 -16.70 -18.76
N GLN A 219 -12.17 -17.44 -19.65
CA GLN A 219 -11.68 -17.66 -21.02
C GLN A 219 -11.61 -16.36 -21.85
N HIS A 220 -12.40 -15.38 -21.51
CA HIS A 220 -12.56 -14.14 -22.26
C HIS A 220 -11.87 -12.93 -21.61
N LEU A 221 -10.96 -13.19 -20.66
CA LEU A 221 -10.18 -12.14 -20.00
C LEU A 221 -8.99 -11.71 -20.88
N GLU A 222 -8.71 -10.43 -20.88
CA GLU A 222 -7.49 -9.89 -21.47
C GLU A 222 -6.24 -10.36 -20.70
N LYS A 223 -5.09 -10.36 -21.37
CA LYS A 223 -3.80 -10.67 -20.74
C LYS A 223 -3.56 -9.77 -19.54
N GLY A 224 -3.14 -10.36 -18.42
CA GLY A 224 -2.89 -9.66 -17.16
C GLY A 224 -4.10 -9.57 -16.24
N CYS A 225 -5.33 -9.77 -16.75
CA CYS A 225 -6.54 -9.88 -15.92
C CYS A 225 -6.71 -11.28 -15.36
N SER A 226 -7.31 -11.40 -14.18
CA SER A 226 -7.64 -12.69 -13.57
C SER A 226 -8.84 -12.58 -12.63
N ILE A 227 -9.54 -13.71 -12.45
CA ILE A 227 -10.63 -13.85 -11.49
C ILE A 227 -10.36 -15.08 -10.63
N GLN A 228 -10.28 -14.89 -9.32
CA GLN A 228 -10.19 -15.96 -8.33
C GLN A 228 -11.50 -16.02 -7.55
N GLY A 229 -11.81 -17.20 -6.99
CA GLY A 229 -12.97 -17.35 -6.14
C GLY A 229 -13.01 -18.69 -5.44
N CYS A 230 -13.68 -18.70 -4.28
CA CYS A 230 -13.99 -19.91 -3.53
C CYS A 230 -15.41 -19.83 -2.97
N ILE A 231 -16.02 -20.99 -2.80
CA ILE A 231 -17.30 -21.15 -2.08
C ILE A 231 -16.94 -21.35 -0.61
N LEU A 232 -17.49 -20.53 0.26
CA LEU A 232 -17.28 -20.58 1.71
C LEU A 232 -18.32 -21.43 2.40
N GLU A 233 -19.59 -21.31 1.97
CA GLU A 233 -20.72 -22.08 2.49
C GLU A 233 -21.73 -22.37 1.38
N ALA A 234 -22.27 -23.60 1.33
CA ALA A 234 -23.26 -24.01 0.34
C ALA A 234 -24.23 -25.10 0.87
N GLY A 235 -24.53 -25.08 2.17
CA GLY A 235 -25.45 -26.01 2.84
C GLY A 235 -24.78 -26.87 3.91
N LYS A 236 -25.62 -27.47 4.80
CA LYS A 236 -25.17 -28.18 6.00
C LYS A 236 -25.50 -29.68 6.00
N ALA A 237 -26.54 -30.08 5.27
CA ALA A 237 -27.01 -31.47 5.23
C ALA A 237 -27.67 -31.81 3.89
N SER A 238 -27.48 -33.02 3.38
CA SER A 238 -27.98 -33.46 2.06
C SER A 238 -29.51 -33.61 1.99
N ASN A 239 -30.19 -33.75 3.11
CA ASN A 239 -31.63 -33.89 3.21
C ASN A 239 -32.39 -32.56 3.40
N ILE A 240 -31.67 -31.43 3.36
CA ILE A 240 -32.24 -30.07 3.50
C ILE A 240 -31.84 -29.26 2.27
N ILE A 241 -32.78 -28.66 1.56
CA ILE A 241 -32.52 -27.65 0.53
C ILE A 241 -31.85 -26.44 1.22
N PRO A 242 -30.60 -26.05 0.81
CA PRO A 242 -29.92 -24.92 1.44
C PRO A 242 -30.63 -23.59 1.22
N ASP A 243 -30.83 -22.84 2.28
CA ASP A 243 -31.42 -21.48 2.27
C ASP A 243 -30.36 -20.39 2.30
N TYR A 244 -29.07 -20.76 2.44
CA TYR A 244 -27.94 -19.85 2.44
C TYR A 244 -26.74 -20.45 1.72
N ALA A 245 -26.05 -19.61 0.94
CA ALA A 245 -24.75 -19.91 0.38
C ALA A 245 -23.89 -18.64 0.29
N GLU A 246 -22.59 -18.80 0.43
CA GLU A 246 -21.64 -17.69 0.45
C GLU A 246 -20.40 -18.01 -0.37
N GLY A 247 -19.91 -17.04 -1.13
CA GLY A 247 -18.65 -17.11 -1.85
C GLY A 247 -17.84 -15.83 -1.71
N LEU A 248 -16.51 -15.98 -1.82
CA LEU A 248 -15.57 -14.90 -1.89
C LEU A 248 -14.87 -14.94 -3.24
N PHE A 249 -14.91 -13.82 -3.97
CA PHE A 249 -14.27 -13.67 -5.26
C PHE A 249 -13.34 -12.47 -5.25
N SER A 250 -12.38 -12.46 -6.18
CA SER A 250 -11.58 -11.28 -6.47
C SER A 250 -11.35 -11.15 -7.98
N ILE A 251 -11.42 -9.92 -8.46
CA ILE A 251 -11.01 -9.55 -9.81
C ILE A 251 -9.71 -8.79 -9.72
N ARG A 252 -8.78 -9.07 -10.65
CA ARG A 252 -7.50 -8.36 -10.76
C ARG A 252 -7.27 -7.93 -12.19
N ALA A 253 -6.66 -6.77 -12.37
CA ALA A 253 -6.30 -6.24 -13.68
C ALA A 253 -4.97 -5.46 -13.59
N PRO A 254 -4.27 -5.23 -14.71
CA PRO A 254 -3.04 -4.43 -14.72
C PRO A 254 -3.22 -3.02 -14.17
N THR A 255 -4.39 -2.41 -14.40
CA THR A 255 -4.72 -1.06 -13.93
C THR A 255 -6.15 -1.01 -13.42
N VAL A 256 -6.46 0.00 -12.59
CA VAL A 256 -7.83 0.24 -12.14
C VAL A 256 -8.79 0.52 -13.30
N LYS A 257 -8.33 1.18 -14.36
CA LYS A 257 -9.11 1.40 -15.59
C LYS A 257 -9.58 0.08 -16.21
N LYS A 258 -8.67 -0.90 -16.33
CA LYS A 258 -9.00 -2.24 -16.83
C LYS A 258 -9.91 -3.02 -15.87
N LEU A 259 -9.78 -2.78 -14.59
CA LEU A 259 -10.64 -3.37 -13.57
C LEU A 259 -12.08 -2.80 -13.65
N ASP A 260 -12.21 -1.50 -13.90
CA ASP A 260 -13.50 -0.84 -14.15
C ASP A 260 -14.19 -1.35 -15.43
N GLU A 261 -13.43 -1.76 -16.45
CA GLU A 261 -13.97 -2.42 -17.66
C GLU A 261 -14.41 -3.88 -17.37
N LEU A 262 -13.75 -4.58 -16.45
CA LEU A 262 -14.05 -5.97 -16.10
C LEU A 262 -15.26 -6.10 -15.18
N LYS A 263 -15.44 -5.22 -14.22
CA LYS A 263 -16.50 -5.27 -13.22
C LYS A 263 -17.92 -5.37 -13.82
N PRO A 264 -18.31 -4.58 -14.83
CA PRO A 264 -19.62 -4.68 -15.47
C PRO A 264 -19.92 -6.02 -16.16
N ARG A 265 -18.89 -6.79 -16.49
CA ARG A 265 -19.02 -8.14 -17.06
C ARG A 265 -19.13 -9.22 -16.00
N PHE A 266 -18.60 -8.96 -14.82
CA PHE A 266 -18.49 -9.90 -13.71
C PHE A 266 -19.68 -9.82 -12.75
N GLU A 267 -20.06 -8.62 -12.32
CA GLU A 267 -21.10 -8.42 -11.29
C GLU A 267 -22.50 -8.94 -11.67
N PRO A 268 -22.98 -8.79 -12.94
CA PRO A 268 -24.30 -9.29 -13.35
C PRO A 268 -24.47 -10.82 -13.24
N ILE A 269 -23.35 -11.58 -13.20
CA ILE A 269 -23.38 -13.03 -13.05
C ILE A 269 -24.12 -13.45 -11.77
N PHE A 270 -23.88 -12.73 -10.67
CA PHE A 270 -24.47 -13.07 -9.38
C PHE A 270 -25.99 -12.82 -9.36
N LYS A 271 -26.43 -11.71 -9.98
CA LYS A 271 -27.84 -11.43 -10.13
C LYS A 271 -28.53 -12.46 -11.03
N ALA A 272 -27.92 -12.81 -12.15
CA ALA A 272 -28.48 -13.82 -13.07
C ALA A 272 -28.63 -15.19 -12.39
N ALA A 273 -27.65 -15.61 -11.57
CA ALA A 273 -27.75 -16.85 -10.81
C ALA A 273 -28.86 -16.82 -9.75
N ALA A 274 -29.03 -15.69 -9.07
CA ALA A 274 -30.13 -15.51 -8.12
C ALA A 274 -31.49 -15.57 -8.83
N ASP A 275 -31.68 -14.87 -9.94
CA ASP A 275 -32.90 -14.84 -10.72
C ASP A 275 -33.28 -16.25 -11.24
N ALA A 276 -32.27 -17.00 -11.75
CA ALA A 276 -32.46 -18.35 -12.28
C ALA A 276 -32.91 -19.38 -11.22
N THR A 277 -32.52 -19.18 -9.97
CA THR A 277 -32.79 -20.10 -8.86
C THR A 277 -33.93 -19.63 -7.92
N GLY A 278 -34.50 -18.46 -8.19
CA GLY A 278 -35.52 -17.83 -7.35
C GLY A 278 -34.99 -17.34 -6.00
N CYS A 279 -33.65 -17.25 -5.84
CA CYS A 279 -32.98 -16.73 -4.65
C CYS A 279 -32.86 -15.19 -4.71
N THR A 280 -32.49 -14.58 -3.58
CA THR A 280 -31.99 -13.20 -3.56
C THR A 280 -30.48 -13.21 -3.39
N VAL A 281 -29.80 -12.12 -3.80
CA VAL A 281 -28.35 -11.98 -3.69
C VAL A 281 -27.97 -10.67 -3.04
N GLN A 282 -26.96 -10.72 -2.19
CA GLN A 282 -26.24 -9.57 -1.66
C GLN A 282 -24.80 -9.62 -2.16
N VAL A 283 -24.32 -8.49 -2.69
CA VAL A 283 -22.97 -8.34 -3.28
C VAL A 283 -22.26 -7.23 -2.55
N ASP A 284 -21.27 -7.57 -1.73
CA ASP A 284 -20.54 -6.62 -0.90
C ASP A 284 -19.09 -6.51 -1.38
N TRP A 285 -18.77 -5.40 -2.03
CA TRP A 285 -17.41 -5.06 -2.42
C TRP A 285 -16.60 -4.56 -1.22
N THR A 286 -15.37 -5.05 -1.09
CA THR A 286 -14.43 -4.58 -0.06
C THR A 286 -13.72 -3.29 -0.50
N ALA A 287 -12.69 -2.87 0.23
CA ALA A 287 -11.79 -1.82 -0.23
C ALA A 287 -11.14 -2.20 -1.57
N LEU A 288 -11.00 -1.21 -2.46
CA LEU A 288 -10.29 -1.35 -3.73
C LEU A 288 -8.78 -1.19 -3.46
N TYR A 289 -7.99 -2.08 -4.04
CA TYR A 289 -6.54 -1.91 -4.17
C TYR A 289 -6.28 -1.43 -5.60
N GLU A 290 -5.99 -0.16 -5.75
CA GLU A 290 -5.60 0.42 -7.03
C GLU A 290 -4.18 0.01 -7.37
N ASP A 291 -3.82 -0.06 -8.65
CA ASP A 291 -2.44 -0.26 -9.06
C ASP A 291 -1.57 0.95 -8.66
N VAL A 292 -0.30 0.70 -8.36
CA VAL A 292 0.62 1.78 -8.00
C VAL A 292 1.09 2.51 -9.26
N VAL A 293 0.75 3.78 -9.37
CA VAL A 293 1.24 4.70 -10.40
C VAL A 293 2.52 5.36 -9.88
N SER A 294 3.66 4.67 -10.06
CA SER A 294 4.95 5.20 -9.65
C SER A 294 5.37 6.40 -10.48
N ASN A 295 5.79 7.49 -9.84
CA ASN A 295 6.33 8.66 -10.51
C ASN A 295 7.80 8.41 -10.89
N ASN A 296 8.11 8.41 -12.20
CA ASN A 296 9.45 8.08 -12.70
C ASN A 296 10.48 9.12 -12.27
N THR A 297 10.11 10.41 -12.23
CA THR A 297 11.02 11.49 -11.79
C THR A 297 11.50 11.24 -10.36
N LEU A 298 10.62 10.84 -9.45
CA LEU A 298 11.00 10.45 -8.08
C LEU A 298 11.84 9.18 -8.05
N ALA A 299 11.47 8.17 -8.84
CA ALA A 299 12.12 6.86 -8.84
C ALA A 299 13.54 6.92 -9.43
N GLU A 300 13.77 7.69 -10.51
CA GLU A 300 15.09 7.95 -11.07
C GLU A 300 15.99 8.63 -10.03
N GLN A 301 15.48 9.68 -9.39
CA GLN A 301 16.24 10.44 -8.38
C GLN A 301 16.55 9.58 -7.14
N TYR A 302 15.60 8.72 -6.70
CA TYR A 302 15.82 7.75 -5.63
C TYR A 302 16.99 6.81 -5.99
N ARG A 303 16.98 6.26 -7.20
CA ARG A 303 18.06 5.38 -7.70
C ARG A 303 19.41 6.11 -7.73
N ASP A 304 19.43 7.33 -8.23
CA ASP A 304 20.66 8.12 -8.30
C ASP A 304 21.25 8.38 -6.92
N TYR A 305 20.45 8.75 -5.92
CA TYR A 305 20.92 8.93 -4.54
C TYR A 305 21.45 7.63 -3.94
N MET A 306 20.75 6.52 -4.13
CA MET A 306 21.17 5.21 -3.62
C MET A 306 22.56 4.82 -4.14
N ILE A 307 22.82 5.01 -5.44
CA ILE A 307 24.08 4.64 -6.09
C ILE A 307 25.18 5.65 -5.81
N GLN A 308 24.91 6.93 -6.01
CA GLN A 308 25.97 7.96 -5.98
C GLN A 308 26.40 8.37 -4.57
N HIS A 309 25.50 8.21 -3.58
CA HIS A 309 25.71 8.78 -2.24
C HIS A 309 25.50 7.80 -1.08
N LEU A 310 24.72 6.73 -1.28
CA LEU A 310 24.36 5.81 -0.21
C LEU A 310 25.00 4.42 -0.35
N GLY A 311 25.98 4.28 -1.26
CA GLY A 311 26.85 3.10 -1.37
C GLY A 311 26.15 1.84 -1.87
N MET A 312 25.09 1.98 -2.69
CA MET A 312 24.51 0.86 -3.41
C MET A 312 25.18 0.69 -4.77
N GLU A 313 25.58 -0.53 -5.09
CA GLU A 313 26.17 -0.80 -6.40
C GLU A 313 25.11 -0.76 -7.50
N PRO A 314 25.42 -0.24 -8.71
CA PRO A 314 24.46 -0.12 -9.81
C PRO A 314 23.75 -1.43 -10.16
N GLU A 315 24.44 -2.57 -10.03
CA GLU A 315 23.93 -3.91 -10.33
C GLU A 315 22.91 -4.39 -9.29
N GLN A 316 22.87 -3.78 -8.11
CA GLN A 316 21.94 -4.11 -7.04
C GLN A 316 20.61 -3.33 -7.15
N LEU A 317 20.59 -2.28 -7.96
CA LEU A 317 19.41 -1.42 -8.14
C LEU A 317 19.17 -1.18 -9.64
N PRO A 318 18.30 -1.97 -10.27
CA PRO A 318 18.03 -1.92 -11.70
C PRO A 318 17.52 -0.54 -12.14
N THR A 319 17.68 -0.25 -13.42
CA THR A 319 17.02 0.90 -14.06
C THR A 319 15.51 0.75 -14.02
N LEU A 320 14.77 1.82 -14.31
CA LEU A 320 13.33 1.78 -14.36
C LEU A 320 12.82 0.82 -15.45
N GLU A 321 13.51 0.75 -16.59
CA GLU A 321 13.17 -0.16 -17.68
C GLU A 321 13.38 -1.63 -17.27
N GLU A 322 14.54 -1.95 -16.71
CA GLU A 322 14.82 -3.29 -16.17
C GLU A 322 13.84 -3.68 -15.06
N SER A 323 13.49 -2.74 -14.19
CA SER A 323 12.51 -2.97 -13.12
C SER A 323 11.14 -3.39 -13.67
N ARG A 324 10.67 -2.78 -14.77
CA ARG A 324 9.42 -3.17 -15.42
C ARG A 324 9.44 -4.58 -16.00
N VAL A 325 10.59 -5.04 -16.45
CA VAL A 325 10.76 -6.40 -16.98
C VAL A 325 10.83 -7.44 -15.85
N LEU A 326 11.49 -7.11 -14.73
CA LEU A 326 11.63 -8.01 -13.58
C LEU A 326 10.30 -8.32 -12.89
N TYR A 327 9.30 -7.44 -12.99
CA TYR A 327 8.00 -7.58 -12.35
C TYR A 327 6.93 -8.12 -13.31
N ASP A 328 7.00 -9.41 -13.68
CA ASP A 328 5.99 -10.03 -14.55
C ASP A 328 4.67 -10.35 -13.82
N GLN A 329 4.71 -10.61 -12.51
CA GLN A 329 3.50 -10.91 -11.72
C GLN A 329 3.48 -10.15 -10.39
N PRO A 330 3.22 -8.86 -10.42
CA PRO A 330 3.20 -8.04 -9.22
C PRO A 330 2.05 -8.42 -8.28
N GLY A 331 2.30 -8.23 -6.97
CA GLY A 331 1.28 -8.28 -5.93
C GLY A 331 0.27 -7.13 -6.03
N CYS A 332 -0.37 -6.82 -4.92
CA CYS A 332 -1.21 -5.65 -4.75
C CYS A 332 -0.70 -4.88 -3.53
N SER A 333 -0.85 -3.57 -3.53
CA SER A 333 -0.64 -2.71 -2.38
C SER A 333 -1.69 -1.61 -2.38
N ASP A 334 -2.21 -1.24 -1.23
CA ASP A 334 -3.14 -0.12 -1.12
C ASP A 334 -2.45 1.26 -1.22
N PHE A 335 -1.10 1.29 -1.36
CA PHE A 335 -0.35 2.50 -1.74
C PHE A 335 -0.80 3.05 -3.10
N GLY A 336 -1.39 2.21 -3.95
CA GLY A 336 -2.06 2.65 -5.17
C GLY A 336 -2.96 3.85 -4.92
N SER A 337 -3.80 3.80 -3.87
CA SER A 337 -4.73 4.90 -3.54
C SER A 337 -4.03 6.22 -3.22
N CYS A 338 -2.82 6.20 -2.68
CA CYS A 338 -2.00 7.40 -2.50
C CYS A 338 -1.51 7.93 -3.86
N SER A 339 -1.01 7.02 -4.71
CA SER A 339 -0.42 7.35 -6.02
C SER A 339 -1.41 7.89 -7.04
N TYR A 340 -2.72 7.71 -6.82
CA TYR A 340 -3.79 8.35 -7.60
C TYR A 340 -4.20 9.73 -7.10
N ILE A 341 -3.68 10.18 -5.94
CA ILE A 341 -4.02 11.50 -5.35
C ILE A 341 -2.87 12.48 -5.46
N CYS A 342 -1.63 12.02 -5.26
CA CYS A 342 -0.44 12.86 -5.39
C CYS A 342 0.74 12.05 -5.97
N PRO A 343 1.75 12.71 -6.56
CA PRO A 343 2.97 12.05 -7.02
C PRO A 343 3.58 11.16 -5.93
N GLY A 344 3.94 9.92 -6.27
CA GLY A 344 4.49 9.04 -5.24
C GLY A 344 5.34 7.91 -5.79
N ILE A 345 6.13 7.31 -4.90
CA ILE A 345 6.83 6.05 -5.13
C ILE A 345 6.74 5.14 -3.91
N GLN A 346 6.77 3.84 -4.17
CA GLN A 346 7.02 2.79 -3.21
C GLN A 346 8.25 2.02 -3.68
N ALA A 347 9.44 2.47 -3.28
CA ALA A 347 10.67 1.78 -3.63
C ALA A 347 10.82 0.49 -2.80
N MET A 348 11.49 -0.52 -3.36
CA MET A 348 11.72 -1.80 -2.71
C MET A 348 13.17 -1.95 -2.28
N PHE A 349 13.43 -2.51 -1.11
CA PHE A 349 14.77 -2.83 -0.63
C PHE A 349 14.89 -4.30 -0.21
N SER A 350 16.03 -4.92 -0.49
CA SER A 350 16.30 -6.31 -0.12
C SER A 350 16.48 -6.47 1.38
N ILE A 351 15.81 -7.45 1.99
CA ILE A 351 16.05 -7.87 3.37
C ILE A 351 16.79 -9.20 3.50
N LYS A 352 17.22 -9.78 2.37
CA LYS A 352 17.88 -11.10 2.29
C LYS A 352 17.08 -12.20 2.98
N ALA A 353 15.77 -12.21 2.81
CA ALA A 353 14.92 -13.28 3.33
C ALA A 353 15.12 -14.58 2.54
N THR A 354 14.97 -15.72 3.22
CA THR A 354 15.02 -17.03 2.57
C THR A 354 13.82 -17.29 1.67
N ASP A 355 12.65 -16.72 2.06
CA ASP A 355 11.37 -16.93 1.40
C ASP A 355 10.68 -15.62 1.03
N PHE A 356 9.58 -15.72 0.27
CA PHE A 356 8.76 -14.57 -0.12
C PHE A 356 8.00 -13.98 1.09
N PRO A 357 7.47 -12.74 0.97
CA PRO A 357 6.54 -12.19 1.96
C PRO A 357 5.43 -13.19 2.31
N HIS A 358 4.89 -13.09 3.51
CA HIS A 358 3.88 -13.98 4.10
C HIS A 358 4.42 -15.38 4.45
N SER A 359 5.71 -15.48 4.74
CA SER A 359 6.38 -16.71 5.21
C SER A 359 7.11 -16.52 6.53
N ILE A 360 7.46 -17.64 7.20
CA ILE A 360 8.27 -17.60 8.43
C ILE A 360 9.65 -17.04 8.15
N GLY A 361 10.29 -17.47 7.03
CA GLY A 361 11.63 -16.99 6.68
C GLY A 361 11.68 -15.49 6.38
N PHE A 362 10.61 -14.92 5.80
CA PHE A 362 10.50 -13.47 5.63
C PHE A 362 10.32 -12.74 6.95
N ARG A 363 9.44 -13.27 7.84
CA ARG A 363 9.25 -12.72 9.20
C ARG A 363 10.55 -12.67 9.97
N GLU A 364 11.32 -13.76 9.98
CA GLU A 364 12.60 -13.81 10.69
C GLU A 364 13.59 -12.77 10.17
N ALA A 365 13.70 -12.64 8.85
CA ALA A 365 14.52 -11.62 8.20
C ALA A 365 14.09 -10.19 8.58
N SER A 366 12.78 -9.92 8.74
CA SER A 366 12.24 -8.59 9.07
C SER A 366 12.68 -8.08 10.45
N SER A 367 13.15 -8.95 11.34
CA SER A 367 13.76 -8.59 12.62
C SER A 367 15.28 -8.49 12.55
N GLY A 368 15.90 -8.82 11.41
CA GLY A 368 17.35 -8.87 11.24
C GLY A 368 18.02 -7.49 11.20
N GLU A 369 19.28 -7.44 11.64
CA GLU A 369 20.09 -6.21 11.60
C GLU A 369 20.29 -5.71 10.17
N PHE A 370 20.58 -6.62 9.21
CA PHE A 370 20.76 -6.26 7.81
C PHE A 370 19.50 -5.59 7.24
N ALA A 371 18.31 -6.16 7.49
CA ALA A 371 17.04 -5.61 7.01
C ALA A 371 16.77 -4.21 7.59
N HIS A 372 17.12 -4.01 8.87
CA HIS A 372 17.00 -2.71 9.51
C HIS A 372 17.93 -1.66 8.86
N GLN A 373 19.20 -2.01 8.62
CA GLN A 373 20.17 -1.11 7.97
C GLN A 373 19.71 -0.73 6.55
N GLU A 374 19.17 -1.68 5.77
CA GLU A 374 18.62 -1.38 4.45
C GLU A 374 17.35 -0.51 4.52
N ALA A 375 16.50 -0.70 5.52
CA ALA A 375 15.35 0.16 5.76
C ALA A 375 15.78 1.61 6.08
N LEU A 376 16.83 1.79 6.88
CA LEU A 376 17.38 3.11 7.17
C LEU A 376 18.02 3.75 5.93
N ARG A 377 18.78 2.98 5.12
CA ARG A 377 19.34 3.44 3.85
C ARG A 377 18.26 3.90 2.88
N ALA A 378 17.18 3.13 2.74
CA ALA A 378 16.02 3.51 1.95
C ALA A 378 15.35 4.78 2.47
N GLY A 379 15.29 4.94 3.80
CA GLY A 379 14.83 6.16 4.46
C GLY A 379 15.70 7.39 4.14
N GLN A 380 17.02 7.23 4.06
CA GLN A 380 17.93 8.29 3.63
C GLN A 380 17.61 8.78 2.21
N ALA A 381 17.43 7.84 1.27
CA ALA A 381 17.07 8.17 -0.10
C ALA A 381 15.70 8.88 -0.19
N ASN A 382 14.70 8.42 0.56
CA ASN A 382 13.40 9.08 0.63
C ASN A 382 13.48 10.51 1.16
N ALA A 383 14.31 10.76 2.17
CA ALA A 383 14.53 12.12 2.70
C ALA A 383 15.17 13.03 1.65
N LEU A 384 16.15 12.52 0.90
CA LEU A 384 16.83 13.26 -0.15
C LEU A 384 15.91 13.64 -1.31
N ILE A 385 15.09 12.71 -1.82
CA ILE A 385 14.14 13.04 -2.89
C ILE A 385 13.06 14.01 -2.40
N CYS A 386 12.60 13.88 -1.15
CA CYS A 386 11.65 14.83 -0.58
C CYS A 386 12.27 16.22 -0.35
N LEU A 387 13.55 16.30 -0.05
CA LEU A 387 14.26 17.58 -0.02
C LEU A 387 14.28 18.24 -1.40
N ASP A 388 14.51 17.46 -2.47
CA ASP A 388 14.41 17.97 -3.84
C ASP A 388 13.00 18.48 -4.16
N VAL A 389 11.97 17.74 -3.76
CA VAL A 389 10.58 18.22 -3.91
C VAL A 389 10.38 19.56 -3.22
N LEU A 390 10.88 19.72 -2.00
CA LEU A 390 10.71 20.97 -1.23
C LEU A 390 11.47 22.16 -1.83
N THR A 391 12.70 21.94 -2.37
CA THR A 391 13.65 22.99 -2.65
C THR A 391 13.92 23.24 -4.14
N ASN A 392 13.71 22.25 -5.00
CA ASN A 392 13.98 22.34 -6.43
C ASN A 392 12.68 22.49 -7.24
N ASN A 393 12.38 23.71 -7.67
CA ASN A 393 11.16 23.97 -8.42
C ASN A 393 11.07 23.21 -9.74
N LYS A 394 12.18 23.10 -10.48
CA LYS A 394 12.19 22.37 -11.77
C LYS A 394 11.91 20.88 -11.58
N PHE A 395 12.47 20.30 -10.53
CA PHE A 395 12.22 18.90 -10.17
C PHE A 395 10.76 18.69 -9.80
N ALA A 396 10.21 19.54 -8.93
CA ALA A 396 8.83 19.46 -8.51
C ALA A 396 7.83 19.71 -9.65
N GLU A 397 8.13 20.62 -10.59
CA GLU A 397 7.33 20.86 -11.78
C GLU A 397 7.32 19.62 -12.70
N LYS A 398 8.52 19.06 -13.03
CA LYS A 398 8.63 17.83 -13.83
C LYS A 398 7.85 16.67 -13.22
N MET A 399 8.02 16.44 -11.92
CA MET A 399 7.31 15.41 -11.16
C MET A 399 5.79 15.58 -11.24
N ARG A 400 5.31 16.80 -11.09
CA ARG A 400 3.87 17.13 -11.14
C ARG A 400 3.30 16.96 -12.55
N GLU A 401 4.00 17.41 -13.57
CA GLU A 401 3.59 17.26 -14.98
C GLU A 401 3.43 15.78 -15.34
N GLU A 402 4.41 14.94 -14.95
CA GLU A 402 4.35 13.50 -15.13
C GLU A 402 3.11 12.89 -14.42
N PHE A 403 2.85 13.27 -13.18
CA PHE A 403 1.68 12.82 -12.44
C PHE A 403 0.36 13.19 -13.14
N ILE A 404 0.22 14.45 -13.58
CA ILE A 404 -0.98 14.91 -14.29
C ILE A 404 -1.18 14.09 -15.57
N GLN A 405 -0.12 13.83 -16.31
CA GLN A 405 -0.20 13.03 -17.53
C GLN A 405 -0.65 11.60 -17.23
N ALA A 406 -0.06 10.95 -16.21
CA ALA A 406 -0.44 9.60 -15.76
C ALA A 406 -1.91 9.53 -15.32
N MET A 407 -2.42 10.54 -14.60
CA MET A 407 -3.83 10.59 -14.18
C MET A 407 -4.78 10.80 -15.37
N LYS A 408 -4.41 11.58 -16.39
CA LYS A 408 -5.17 11.70 -17.63
C LYS A 408 -5.27 10.37 -18.36
N GLU A 409 -4.17 9.64 -18.47
CA GLU A 409 -4.12 8.31 -19.13
C GLU A 409 -4.96 7.28 -18.37
N ALA A 410 -4.94 7.34 -17.05
CA ALA A 410 -5.77 6.51 -16.17
C ALA A 410 -7.27 6.90 -16.21
N GLY A 411 -7.63 8.06 -16.78
CA GLY A 411 -9.01 8.57 -16.75
C GLY A 411 -9.48 9.03 -15.38
N ARG A 412 -8.53 9.50 -14.54
CA ARG A 412 -8.75 9.94 -13.15
C ARG A 412 -8.42 11.42 -12.93
N TRP A 413 -8.22 12.19 -14.00
CA TRP A 413 -7.96 13.62 -13.93
C TRP A 413 -9.17 14.40 -14.39
N ASP A 414 -9.91 14.97 -13.45
CA ASP A 414 -10.92 16.00 -13.70
C ASP A 414 -10.23 17.36 -13.52
N ALA A 415 -10.08 18.14 -14.59
CA ALA A 415 -9.37 19.41 -14.64
C ALA A 415 -10.11 20.50 -13.88
#